data_a3de34cba99bc039876a2c1360e0d789
#
_entry.id   a3de34cba99bc039876a2c1360e0d789
#
_cell.length_a   1.000
_cell.length_b   1.000
_cell.length_c   1.000
_cell.angle_alpha   90.00
_cell.angle_beta   90.00
_cell.angle_gamma   90.00
#
_symmetry.space_group_name_H-M   'P 1'
#
loop_
_entity.id
_entity.type
_entity.pdbx_description
1 polymer ?
#
loop_
_entity_poly.entity_id
_entity_poly.type
_entity_poly.pdbx_seq_one_letter_code
_entity_poly.pdbx_strand_id
1 'polypeptide(L)'
;MKKVLLYITLFATLSLASCNDWLDVKPETQTDEKDMFETVSGFKNALTACYIKLNSPNLYGLSLTITDIEFMAQHWSYQKSNYRGAEDLKAFKYENDYPKTLISAIYGEMYNTIAQANIILQNMPDHKEVITNEDMRAIVEAEALTIRAFCHMEILRLFGQMPQNSDKQVSLAYAKTVSTVMIPHYSYNDFTNLILADLDAAEALFKDHDPLFSYSFQELDNFFDTKNYNVELADEFTGFRRFRFN
;
A
#
# COMPACT_ATOMS: atom_id res chain seq x y z
N MET A 1 -36.19 20.60 53.51
CA MET A 1 -35.87 19.32 52.84
C MET A 1 -35.97 19.41 51.34
N LYS A 2 -37.08 19.87 50.73
CA LYS A 2 -37.21 19.93 49.26
C LYS A 2 -36.15 20.80 48.54
N LYS A 3 -35.71 21.93 49.11
CA LYS A 3 -34.66 22.79 48.53
C LYS A 3 -33.27 22.16 48.58
N VAL A 4 -32.95 21.40 49.63
CA VAL A 4 -31.67 20.70 49.75
C VAL A 4 -31.60 19.54 48.74
N LEU A 5 -32.69 18.82 48.53
CA LEU A 5 -32.78 17.75 47.53
C LEU A 5 -32.59 18.31 46.12
N LEU A 6 -33.15 19.50 45.82
CA LEU A 6 -32.99 20.18 44.50
C LEU A 6 -31.53 20.58 44.24
N TYR A 7 -30.80 21.05 45.25
CA TYR A 7 -29.36 21.38 45.08
C TYR A 7 -28.49 20.14 44.93
N ILE A 8 -28.81 19.04 45.58
CA ILE A 8 -28.10 17.76 45.43
C ILE A 8 -28.32 17.17 44.02
N THR A 9 -29.55 17.22 43.51
CA THR A 9 -29.83 16.75 42.14
C THR A 9 -29.19 17.65 41.09
N LEU A 10 -29.18 18.96 41.28
CA LEU A 10 -28.50 19.90 40.36
C LEU A 10 -26.98 19.71 40.35
N PHE A 11 -26.37 19.44 41.50
CA PHE A 11 -24.93 19.16 41.61
C PHE A 11 -24.56 17.81 41.02
N ALA A 12 -25.40 16.79 41.16
CA ALA A 12 -25.20 15.46 40.59
C ALA A 12 -25.33 15.45 39.05
N THR A 13 -26.20 16.31 38.49
CA THR A 13 -26.31 16.44 37.00
C THR A 13 -25.15 17.22 36.38
N LEU A 14 -24.55 18.16 37.09
CA LEU A 14 -23.36 18.90 36.63
C LEU A 14 -22.08 18.05 36.67
N SER A 15 -21.99 17.04 37.53
CA SER A 15 -20.83 16.14 37.60
C SER A 15 -20.84 15.05 36.54
N LEU A 16 -21.96 14.82 35.82
CA LEU A 16 -22.06 13.84 34.73
C LEU A 16 -21.65 14.43 33.36
N ALA A 17 -21.44 15.74 33.26
CA ALA A 17 -21.07 16.40 31.99
C ALA A 17 -19.54 16.54 31.78
N SER A 18 -18.71 16.06 32.69
CA SER A 18 -17.28 16.32 32.70
C SER A 18 -16.47 15.03 32.57
N CYS A 19 -16.31 14.44 31.43
CA CYS A 19 -15.22 13.49 31.15
C CYS A 19 -15.30 12.88 29.75
N ASN A 20 -15.53 13.65 28.71
CA ASN A 20 -15.30 13.09 27.36
C ASN A 20 -13.79 13.13 26.98
N ASP A 21 -13.06 14.15 27.39
CA ASP A 21 -11.63 14.30 27.01
C ASP A 21 -10.67 13.42 27.83
N TRP A 22 -11.07 12.95 29.03
CA TRP A 22 -10.18 12.13 29.86
C TRP A 22 -10.15 10.64 29.44
N LEU A 23 -11.13 10.17 28.69
CA LEU A 23 -11.16 8.79 28.19
C LEU A 23 -10.53 8.64 26.79
N ASP A 24 -10.23 9.75 26.12
CA ASP A 24 -9.59 9.77 24.81
C ASP A 24 -8.05 9.71 24.97
N VAL A 25 -7.59 8.65 25.63
CA VAL A 25 -6.16 8.33 25.71
C VAL A 25 -5.77 7.75 24.35
N LYS A 26 -5.39 8.61 23.41
CA LYS A 26 -4.69 8.17 22.19
C LYS A 26 -3.38 7.52 22.65
N PRO A 27 -3.10 6.23 22.32
CA PRO A 27 -1.79 5.66 22.57
C PRO A 27 -0.75 6.54 21.86
N GLU A 28 0.33 6.92 22.54
CA GLU A 28 1.39 7.80 22.01
C GLU A 28 2.02 7.26 20.69
N THR A 29 1.71 6.00 20.33
CA THR A 29 2.18 5.33 19.13
C THR A 29 1.17 5.29 17.97
N GLN A 30 -0.06 5.76 18.17
CA GLN A 30 -1.08 5.83 17.11
C GLN A 30 -1.33 7.29 16.73
N THR A 31 -0.75 7.71 15.63
CA THR A 31 -1.14 8.95 14.95
C THR A 31 -2.50 8.71 14.30
N ASP A 32 -3.48 9.58 14.56
CA ASP A 32 -4.76 9.54 13.86
C ASP A 32 -4.51 9.75 12.35
N GLU A 33 -5.23 9.04 11.49
CA GLU A 33 -5.08 9.18 10.04
C GLU A 33 -5.18 10.66 9.63
N LYS A 34 -6.11 11.39 10.23
CA LYS A 34 -6.31 12.80 9.98
C LYS A 34 -5.09 13.65 10.33
N ASP A 35 -4.49 13.42 11.50
CA ASP A 35 -3.31 14.15 11.97
C ASP A 35 -2.06 13.81 11.13
N MET A 36 -2.00 12.58 10.60
CA MET A 36 -0.86 12.11 9.79
C MET A 36 -0.72 12.93 8.50
N PHE A 37 -1.81 13.24 7.81
CA PHE A 37 -1.77 13.95 6.53
C PHE A 37 -1.70 15.47 6.65
N GLU A 38 -1.61 16.03 7.86
CA GLU A 38 -1.35 17.45 8.08
C GLU A 38 0.10 17.85 7.82
N THR A 39 1.00 16.90 7.53
CA THR A 39 2.42 17.16 7.31
C THR A 39 2.97 16.43 6.09
N VAL A 40 3.98 17.01 5.43
CA VAL A 40 4.75 16.36 4.35
C VAL A 40 5.37 15.05 4.83
N SER A 41 5.88 15.03 6.06
CA SER A 41 6.45 13.82 6.68
C SER A 41 5.40 12.70 6.81
N GLY A 42 4.15 13.05 7.08
CA GLY A 42 3.05 12.09 7.15
C GLY A 42 2.80 11.38 5.81
N PHE A 43 2.76 12.12 4.71
CA PHE A 43 2.68 11.54 3.37
C PHE A 43 3.88 10.63 3.05
N LYS A 44 5.10 11.07 3.40
CA LYS A 44 6.32 10.25 3.25
C LYS A 44 6.26 8.97 4.05
N ASN A 45 5.78 9.04 5.29
CA ASN A 45 5.64 7.89 6.17
C ASN A 45 4.58 6.92 5.67
N ALA A 46 3.44 7.41 5.18
CA ALA A 46 2.39 6.60 4.58
C ALA A 46 2.90 5.84 3.35
N LEU A 47 3.65 6.50 2.46
CA LEU A 47 4.27 5.87 1.30
C LEU A 47 5.32 4.82 1.73
N THR A 48 6.17 5.16 2.71
CA THR A 48 7.14 4.23 3.28
C THR A 48 6.47 3.00 3.89
N ALA A 49 5.30 3.16 4.53
CA ALA A 49 4.53 2.05 5.08
C ALA A 49 4.05 1.08 3.98
N CYS A 50 3.72 1.56 2.78
CA CYS A 50 3.41 0.69 1.64
C CYS A 50 4.61 -0.20 1.28
N TYR A 51 5.82 0.36 1.22
CA TYR A 51 7.04 -0.41 0.93
C TYR A 51 7.40 -1.40 2.03
N ILE A 52 7.21 -1.02 3.30
CA ILE A 52 7.40 -1.93 4.43
C ILE A 52 6.44 -3.13 4.33
N LYS A 53 5.18 -2.88 3.98
CA LYS A 53 4.20 -3.95 3.76
C LYS A 53 4.57 -4.85 2.59
N LEU A 54 5.00 -4.30 1.46
CA LEU A 54 5.48 -5.08 0.32
C LEU A 54 6.70 -5.94 0.70
N ASN A 55 7.54 -5.49 1.61
CA ASN A 55 8.70 -6.24 2.10
C ASN A 55 8.36 -7.22 3.24
N SER A 56 7.09 -7.51 3.50
CA SER A 56 6.70 -8.54 4.47
C SER A 56 7.15 -9.93 4.01
N PRO A 57 7.37 -10.88 4.94
CA PRO A 57 7.75 -12.25 4.61
C PRO A 57 6.73 -12.97 3.71
N ASN A 58 5.44 -12.67 3.83
CA ASN A 58 4.41 -13.27 2.99
C ASN A 58 4.36 -12.69 1.58
N LEU A 59 4.98 -11.52 1.36
CA LEU A 59 5.05 -10.88 0.05
C LEU A 59 6.49 -10.94 -0.52
N TYR A 60 7.06 -9.80 -0.87
CA TYR A 60 8.36 -9.71 -1.55
C TYR A 60 9.56 -9.86 -0.60
N GLY A 61 9.34 -9.83 0.71
CA GLY A 61 10.41 -10.15 1.67
C GLY A 61 10.87 -11.60 1.60
N LEU A 62 10.01 -12.54 1.17
CA LEU A 62 10.35 -13.95 1.10
C LEU A 62 9.48 -14.74 0.11
N SER A 63 8.16 -14.85 0.36
CA SER A 63 7.27 -15.83 -0.30
C SER A 63 7.12 -15.61 -1.81
N LEU A 64 7.03 -14.35 -2.25
CA LEU A 64 6.86 -14.00 -3.68
C LEU A 64 8.19 -13.74 -4.42
N THR A 65 9.33 -14.03 -3.79
CA THR A 65 10.67 -13.85 -4.40
C THR A 65 11.43 -15.16 -4.55
N ILE A 66 11.77 -15.80 -3.43
CA ILE A 66 12.78 -16.88 -3.43
C ILE A 66 12.30 -18.19 -2.79
N THR A 67 11.06 -18.26 -2.27
CA THR A 67 10.59 -19.46 -1.58
C THR A 67 9.30 -20.02 -2.17
N ASP A 68 8.15 -19.64 -1.65
CA ASP A 68 6.88 -20.31 -1.94
C ASP A 68 6.48 -20.25 -3.40
N ILE A 69 6.65 -19.09 -4.04
CA ILE A 69 6.36 -18.92 -5.47
C ILE A 69 7.27 -19.82 -6.33
N GLU A 70 8.52 -20.00 -5.94
CA GLU A 70 9.49 -20.83 -6.67
C GLU A 70 9.17 -22.32 -6.52
N PHE A 71 8.65 -22.75 -5.35
CA PHE A 71 8.13 -24.11 -5.19
C PHE A 71 6.88 -24.34 -6.05
N MET A 72 5.96 -23.39 -6.11
CA MET A 72 4.77 -23.47 -6.96
C MET A 72 5.15 -23.47 -8.45
N ALA A 73 6.15 -22.69 -8.86
CA ALA A 73 6.69 -22.66 -10.22
C ALA A 73 7.54 -23.89 -10.56
N GLN A 74 7.85 -24.74 -9.59
CA GLN A 74 8.69 -25.94 -9.73
C GLN A 74 10.13 -25.64 -10.19
N HIS A 75 10.62 -24.44 -9.95
CA HIS A 75 11.99 -24.05 -10.32
C HIS A 75 13.05 -24.72 -9.44
N TRP A 76 12.67 -25.14 -8.23
CA TRP A 76 13.60 -25.77 -7.30
C TRP A 76 13.45 -27.29 -7.30
N SER A 77 14.54 -28.00 -7.53
CA SER A 77 14.58 -29.45 -7.34
C SER A 77 14.60 -29.74 -5.84
N TYR A 78 13.62 -30.52 -5.41
CA TYR A 78 13.42 -30.85 -4.03
C TYR A 78 14.10 -32.18 -3.66
N GLN A 79 15.06 -32.13 -2.76
CA GLN A 79 15.48 -33.29 -1.99
C GLN A 79 15.05 -33.02 -0.55
N LYS A 80 14.12 -33.84 -0.01
CA LYS A 80 13.54 -33.82 1.33
C LYS A 80 13.96 -32.57 2.16
N SER A 81 13.26 -31.46 1.99
CA SER A 81 13.57 -30.22 2.66
C SER A 81 12.85 -30.17 4.00
N ASN A 82 13.50 -29.54 4.95
CA ASN A 82 12.85 -29.17 6.20
C ASN A 82 11.93 -27.93 6.02
N TYR A 83 11.78 -27.44 4.78
CA TYR A 83 10.91 -26.30 4.51
C TYR A 83 9.46 -26.75 4.58
N ARG A 84 8.76 -26.21 5.57
CA ARG A 84 7.38 -26.57 5.88
C ARG A 84 6.46 -26.20 4.71
N GLY A 85 5.74 -27.17 4.17
CA GLY A 85 4.77 -26.97 3.13
C GLY A 85 5.29 -26.98 1.69
N ALA A 86 6.62 -27.07 1.44
CA ALA A 86 7.18 -27.11 0.10
C ALA A 86 6.61 -28.25 -0.77
N GLU A 87 6.42 -29.43 -0.18
CA GLU A 87 5.81 -30.59 -0.87
C GLU A 87 4.39 -30.33 -1.32
N ASP A 88 3.60 -29.68 -0.46
CA ASP A 88 2.20 -29.37 -0.75
C ASP A 88 2.08 -28.27 -1.82
N LEU A 89 2.91 -27.22 -1.75
CA LEU A 89 2.98 -26.18 -2.77
C LEU A 89 3.38 -26.74 -4.13
N LYS A 90 4.42 -27.54 -4.18
CA LYS A 90 4.89 -28.20 -5.40
C LYS A 90 3.88 -29.17 -5.99
N ALA A 91 3.11 -29.84 -5.16
CA ALA A 91 2.05 -30.77 -5.56
C ALA A 91 0.70 -30.08 -5.78
N PHE A 92 0.62 -28.75 -5.68
CA PHE A 92 -0.60 -27.94 -5.82
C PHE A 92 -1.73 -28.35 -4.86
N LYS A 93 -1.37 -28.82 -3.66
CA LYS A 93 -2.35 -29.23 -2.62
C LYS A 93 -2.80 -28.01 -1.81
N TYR A 94 -3.50 -27.10 -2.45
CA TYR A 94 -3.88 -25.80 -1.88
C TYR A 94 -4.88 -25.88 -0.71
N GLU A 95 -5.54 -27.02 -0.52
CA GLU A 95 -6.46 -27.25 0.59
C GLU A 95 -5.76 -27.63 1.91
N ASN A 96 -4.45 -27.97 1.85
CA ASN A 96 -3.68 -28.28 3.04
C ASN A 96 -3.38 -27.00 3.85
N ASP A 97 -3.18 -27.16 5.16
CA ASP A 97 -3.11 -26.06 6.12
C ASP A 97 -2.07 -24.97 5.74
N TYR A 98 -0.87 -25.39 5.33
CA TYR A 98 0.18 -24.43 5.01
C TYR A 98 -0.12 -23.63 3.75
N PRO A 99 -0.36 -24.24 2.57
CA PRO A 99 -0.69 -23.48 1.36
C PRO A 99 -1.93 -22.61 1.55
N LYS A 100 -2.97 -23.12 2.20
CA LYS A 100 -4.20 -22.36 2.47
C LYS A 100 -3.95 -21.11 3.31
N THR A 101 -3.17 -21.25 4.38
CA THR A 101 -2.80 -20.12 5.26
C THR A 101 -1.94 -19.11 4.49
N LEU A 102 -0.94 -19.58 3.74
CA LEU A 102 -0.05 -18.74 2.94
C LEU A 102 -0.83 -17.94 1.87
N ILE A 103 -1.67 -18.62 1.09
CA ILE A 103 -2.48 -18.00 0.04
C ILE A 103 -3.40 -16.92 0.63
N SER A 104 -4.04 -17.20 1.77
CA SER A 104 -4.88 -16.24 2.47
C SER A 104 -4.09 -15.03 2.98
N ALA A 105 -2.87 -15.26 3.48
CA ALA A 105 -1.98 -14.20 3.96
C ALA A 105 -1.52 -13.31 2.80
N ILE A 106 -1.06 -13.89 1.69
CA ILE A 106 -0.64 -13.14 0.49
C ILE A 106 -1.80 -12.26 -0.01
N TYR A 107 -2.99 -12.83 -0.17
CA TYR A 107 -4.17 -12.11 -0.62
C TYR A 107 -4.51 -10.93 0.31
N GLY A 108 -4.60 -11.21 1.61
CA GLY A 108 -4.93 -10.19 2.62
C GLY A 108 -3.89 -9.08 2.70
N GLU A 109 -2.60 -9.41 2.66
CA GLU A 109 -1.52 -8.41 2.73
C GLU A 109 -1.43 -7.56 1.46
N MET A 110 -1.72 -8.10 0.27
CA MET A 110 -1.85 -7.32 -0.96
C MET A 110 -2.96 -6.28 -0.86
N TYR A 111 -4.16 -6.67 -0.40
CA TYR A 111 -5.26 -5.71 -0.22
C TYR A 111 -5.00 -4.72 0.91
N ASN A 112 -4.28 -5.10 1.95
CA ASN A 112 -3.82 -4.16 2.97
C ASN A 112 -2.86 -3.10 2.39
N THR A 113 -1.98 -3.49 1.48
CA THR A 113 -1.07 -2.56 0.79
C THR A 113 -1.84 -1.63 -0.15
N ILE A 114 -2.82 -2.16 -0.89
CA ILE A 114 -3.74 -1.38 -1.72
C ILE A 114 -4.51 -0.36 -0.87
N ALA A 115 -4.99 -0.76 0.30
CA ALA A 115 -5.69 0.14 1.21
C ALA A 115 -4.78 1.30 1.67
N GLN A 116 -3.51 1.02 2.00
CA GLN A 116 -2.55 2.07 2.35
C GLN A 116 -2.32 3.05 1.17
N ALA A 117 -2.14 2.55 -0.05
CA ALA A 117 -2.02 3.39 -1.23
C ALA A 117 -3.28 4.24 -1.47
N ASN A 118 -4.46 3.63 -1.29
CA ASN A 118 -5.74 4.35 -1.41
C ASN A 118 -5.91 5.45 -0.36
N ILE A 119 -5.46 5.25 0.88
CA ILE A 119 -5.46 6.29 1.93
C ILE A 119 -4.66 7.51 1.46
N ILE A 120 -3.46 7.31 0.89
CA ILE A 120 -2.66 8.40 0.34
C ILE A 120 -3.44 9.13 -0.75
N LEU A 121 -3.97 8.40 -1.74
CA LEU A 121 -4.69 8.95 -2.88
C LEU A 121 -5.97 9.68 -2.48
N GLN A 122 -6.68 9.22 -1.45
CA GLN A 122 -7.89 9.87 -0.95
C GLN A 122 -7.59 11.17 -0.18
N ASN A 123 -6.47 11.23 0.53
CA ASN A 123 -6.08 12.42 1.29
C ASN A 123 -5.38 13.49 0.43
N MET A 124 -4.79 13.13 -0.72
CA MET A 124 -4.03 14.04 -1.56
C MET A 124 -4.83 15.27 -2.04
N PRO A 125 -6.11 15.13 -2.52
CA PRO A 125 -6.88 16.29 -3.01
C PRO A 125 -7.19 17.34 -1.95
N ASP A 126 -7.40 16.89 -0.70
CA ASP A 126 -7.86 17.75 0.40
C ASP A 126 -6.68 18.41 1.16
N HIS A 127 -5.43 18.00 0.87
CA HIS A 127 -4.22 18.47 1.57
C HIS A 127 -3.17 19.05 0.60
N LYS A 128 -3.63 19.72 -0.47
CA LYS A 128 -2.71 20.33 -1.47
C LYS A 128 -1.80 21.40 -0.88
N GLU A 129 -2.23 22.08 0.17
CA GLU A 129 -1.47 23.08 0.90
C GLU A 129 -0.37 22.48 1.77
N VAL A 130 -0.44 21.20 2.10
CA VAL A 130 0.55 20.49 2.90
C VAL A 130 1.80 20.22 2.07
N ILE A 131 1.62 19.67 0.86
CA ILE A 131 2.72 19.48 -0.10
C ILE A 131 2.64 20.60 -1.13
N THR A 132 3.24 21.75 -0.81
CA THR A 132 3.21 22.96 -1.66
C THR A 132 4.03 22.81 -2.94
N ASN A 133 5.09 21.98 -2.92
CA ASN A 133 5.86 21.63 -4.10
C ASN A 133 5.01 20.70 -4.99
N GLU A 134 4.66 21.19 -6.18
CA GLU A 134 3.79 20.48 -7.13
C GLU A 134 4.42 19.19 -7.65
N ASP A 135 5.71 19.23 -7.94
CA ASP A 135 6.45 18.07 -8.46
C ASP A 135 6.52 16.96 -7.40
N MET A 136 6.81 17.32 -6.14
CA MET A 136 6.80 16.34 -5.05
C MET A 136 5.42 15.74 -4.84
N ARG A 137 4.36 16.55 -4.90
CA ARG A 137 2.99 16.06 -4.76
C ARG A 137 2.62 15.08 -5.87
N ALA A 138 2.96 15.42 -7.12
CA ALA A 138 2.74 14.57 -8.28
C ALA A 138 3.50 13.24 -8.18
N ILE A 139 4.74 13.26 -7.69
CA ILE A 139 5.54 12.03 -7.50
C ILE A 139 4.92 11.14 -6.43
N VAL A 140 4.48 11.68 -5.30
CA VAL A 140 3.81 10.90 -4.24
C VAL A 140 2.52 10.25 -4.77
N GLU A 141 1.73 10.99 -5.54
CA GLU A 141 0.52 10.47 -6.18
C GLU A 141 0.85 9.36 -7.18
N ALA A 142 1.84 9.58 -8.04
CA ALA A 142 2.29 8.61 -9.04
C ALA A 142 2.81 7.32 -8.39
N GLU A 143 3.61 7.41 -7.33
CA GLU A 143 4.08 6.23 -6.60
C GLU A 143 2.92 5.46 -5.94
N ALA A 144 1.95 6.14 -5.34
CA ALA A 144 0.78 5.51 -4.75
C ALA A 144 -0.09 4.79 -5.80
N LEU A 145 -0.29 5.41 -6.99
CA LEU A 145 -0.97 4.80 -8.13
C LEU A 145 -0.23 3.56 -8.62
N THR A 146 1.09 3.65 -8.76
CA THR A 146 1.95 2.53 -9.19
C THR A 146 1.89 1.36 -8.21
N ILE A 147 1.97 1.62 -6.90
CA ILE A 147 1.85 0.57 -5.86
C ILE A 147 0.48 -0.09 -5.94
N ARG A 148 -0.59 0.68 -6.10
CA ARG A 148 -1.94 0.14 -6.24
C ARG A 148 -2.08 -0.75 -7.47
N ALA A 149 -1.61 -0.28 -8.62
CA ALA A 149 -1.62 -1.03 -9.87
C ALA A 149 -0.79 -2.31 -9.75
N PHE A 150 0.42 -2.22 -9.19
CA PHE A 150 1.32 -3.35 -8.97
C PHE A 150 0.68 -4.43 -8.11
N CYS A 151 0.09 -4.07 -6.96
CA CYS A 151 -0.58 -5.03 -6.09
C CYS A 151 -1.78 -5.68 -6.78
N HIS A 152 -2.58 -4.92 -7.55
CA HIS A 152 -3.69 -5.50 -8.32
C HIS A 152 -3.20 -6.40 -9.45
N MET A 153 -2.09 -6.06 -10.11
CA MET A 153 -1.47 -6.93 -11.13
C MET A 153 -1.03 -8.26 -10.49
N GLU A 154 -0.43 -8.24 -9.30
CA GLU A 154 -0.07 -9.45 -8.57
C GLU A 154 -1.29 -10.28 -8.17
N ILE A 155 -2.37 -9.63 -7.75
CA ILE A 155 -3.65 -10.32 -7.48
C ILE A 155 -4.19 -10.96 -8.77
N LEU A 156 -4.15 -10.27 -9.90
CA LEU A 156 -4.55 -10.82 -11.19
C LEU A 156 -3.68 -12.02 -11.59
N ARG A 157 -2.36 -11.91 -11.41
CA ARG A 157 -1.39 -12.97 -11.75
C ARG A 157 -1.55 -14.22 -10.88
N LEU A 158 -1.79 -14.06 -9.59
CA LEU A 158 -1.82 -15.16 -8.62
C LEU A 158 -3.21 -15.80 -8.49
N PHE A 159 -4.27 -15.00 -8.60
CA PHE A 159 -5.65 -15.41 -8.29
C PHE A 159 -6.61 -15.27 -9.47
N GLY A 160 -6.16 -14.61 -10.53
CA GLY A 160 -6.95 -14.46 -11.75
C GLY A 160 -6.89 -15.69 -12.64
N GLN A 161 -7.66 -15.63 -13.69
CA GLN A 161 -7.63 -16.62 -14.75
C GLN A 161 -6.50 -16.35 -15.73
N MET A 162 -6.05 -17.36 -16.47
CA MET A 162 -5.11 -17.16 -17.57
C MET A 162 -5.78 -16.37 -18.71
N PRO A 163 -5.03 -15.50 -19.44
CA PRO A 163 -5.58 -14.70 -20.53
C PRO A 163 -6.32 -15.53 -21.61
N GLN A 164 -5.86 -16.75 -21.87
CA GLN A 164 -6.51 -17.68 -22.82
C GLN A 164 -7.89 -18.16 -22.35
N ASN A 165 -8.21 -17.99 -21.09
CA ASN A 165 -9.48 -18.37 -20.47
C ASN A 165 -10.25 -17.16 -19.92
N SER A 166 -10.04 -15.98 -20.50
CA SER A 166 -10.61 -14.72 -20.06
C SER A 166 -12.15 -14.66 -20.11
N ASP A 167 -12.78 -15.57 -20.85
CA ASP A 167 -14.21 -15.81 -20.91
C ASP A 167 -14.76 -16.56 -19.67
N LYS A 168 -13.89 -17.28 -18.94
CA LYS A 168 -14.26 -17.95 -17.69
C LYS A 168 -14.23 -16.91 -16.57
N GLN A 169 -15.40 -16.53 -16.10
CA GLN A 169 -15.57 -15.45 -15.14
C GLN A 169 -15.05 -15.83 -13.74
N VAL A 170 -13.80 -15.50 -13.47
CA VAL A 170 -13.32 -15.31 -12.10
C VAL A 170 -13.26 -13.80 -11.87
N SER A 171 -14.28 -13.26 -11.23
CA SER A 171 -14.33 -11.84 -10.90
C SER A 171 -13.35 -11.53 -9.78
N LEU A 172 -12.57 -10.45 -9.96
CA LEU A 172 -11.65 -9.92 -8.96
C LEU A 172 -12.12 -8.55 -8.50
N ALA A 173 -11.88 -8.22 -7.24
CA ALA A 173 -12.24 -6.93 -6.65
C ALA A 173 -11.13 -5.91 -6.93
N TYR A 174 -11.44 -4.78 -7.60
CA TYR A 174 -10.50 -3.68 -7.78
C TYR A 174 -10.83 -2.54 -6.80
N ALA A 175 -9.98 -2.37 -5.78
CA ALA A 175 -10.19 -1.39 -4.73
C ALA A 175 -9.57 -0.05 -5.11
N LYS A 176 -10.39 0.96 -5.43
CA LYS A 176 -9.96 2.34 -5.69
C LYS A 176 -10.00 3.25 -4.46
N THR A 177 -10.73 2.82 -3.44
CA THR A 177 -10.94 3.60 -2.22
C THR A 177 -10.97 2.69 -1.01
N VAL A 178 -10.66 3.23 0.15
CA VAL A 178 -10.95 2.58 1.44
C VAL A 178 -12.39 2.92 1.80
N SER A 179 -13.24 1.91 1.90
CA SER A 179 -14.66 2.08 2.14
C SER A 179 -15.22 0.88 2.90
N THR A 180 -16.28 1.10 3.65
CA THR A 180 -17.09 0.04 4.28
C THR A 180 -18.08 -0.60 3.30
N VAL A 181 -18.22 -0.06 2.11
CA VAL A 181 -19.06 -0.60 1.04
C VAL A 181 -18.32 -1.72 0.33
N MET A 182 -19.06 -2.75 -0.08
CA MET A 182 -18.50 -3.88 -0.82
C MET A 182 -17.81 -3.40 -2.09
N ILE A 183 -16.55 -3.84 -2.28
CA ILE A 183 -15.75 -3.49 -3.46
C ILE A 183 -16.33 -4.19 -4.68
N PRO A 184 -16.53 -3.49 -5.81
CA PRO A 184 -17.02 -4.11 -7.04
C PRO A 184 -16.04 -5.16 -7.56
N HIS A 185 -16.58 -6.24 -8.08
CA HIS A 185 -15.84 -7.27 -8.81
C HIS A 185 -15.91 -6.98 -10.31
N TYR A 186 -14.82 -7.24 -11.01
CA TYR A 186 -14.66 -6.93 -12.42
C TYR A 186 -14.35 -8.19 -13.23
N SER A 187 -14.66 -8.16 -14.53
CA SER A 187 -14.15 -9.17 -15.47
C SER A 187 -12.63 -9.04 -15.62
N TYR A 188 -11.98 -10.05 -16.20
CA TYR A 188 -10.54 -10.00 -16.49
C TYR A 188 -10.16 -8.74 -17.27
N ASN A 189 -10.88 -8.46 -18.36
CA ASN A 189 -10.57 -7.32 -19.23
C ASN A 189 -10.80 -5.97 -18.51
N ASP A 190 -11.90 -5.83 -17.78
CA ASP A 190 -12.18 -4.60 -17.04
C ASP A 190 -11.15 -4.39 -15.93
N PHE A 191 -10.78 -5.45 -15.22
CA PHE A 191 -9.75 -5.40 -14.19
C PHE A 191 -8.39 -4.98 -14.77
N THR A 192 -8.00 -5.56 -15.92
CA THR A 192 -6.76 -5.18 -16.61
C THR A 192 -6.79 -3.72 -17.07
N ASN A 193 -7.92 -3.26 -17.62
CA ASN A 193 -8.07 -1.86 -18.02
C ASN A 193 -7.94 -0.89 -16.82
N LEU A 194 -8.38 -1.30 -15.63
CA LEU A 194 -8.22 -0.49 -14.42
C LEU A 194 -6.75 -0.42 -13.97
N ILE A 195 -6.00 -1.53 -14.09
CA ILE A 195 -4.54 -1.52 -13.85
C ILE A 195 -3.85 -0.57 -14.82
N LEU A 196 -4.15 -0.69 -16.12
CA LEU A 196 -3.55 0.17 -17.15
C LEU A 196 -3.88 1.65 -16.91
N ALA A 197 -5.11 1.97 -16.54
CA ALA A 197 -5.49 3.34 -16.24
C ALA A 197 -4.71 3.96 -15.06
N ASP A 198 -4.42 3.18 -14.01
CA ASP A 198 -3.59 3.65 -12.91
C ASP A 198 -2.14 3.84 -13.33
N LEU A 199 -1.60 2.92 -14.16
CA LEU A 199 -0.23 3.02 -14.69
C LEU A 199 -0.08 4.20 -15.66
N ASP A 200 -1.04 4.42 -16.58
CA ASP A 200 -1.02 5.54 -17.51
C ASP A 200 -1.06 6.88 -16.76
N ALA A 201 -1.89 6.97 -15.70
CA ALA A 201 -1.95 8.16 -14.87
C ALA A 201 -0.64 8.40 -14.11
N ALA A 202 -0.04 7.34 -13.56
CA ALA A 202 1.25 7.44 -12.87
C ALA A 202 2.38 7.83 -13.85
N GLU A 203 2.42 7.24 -15.04
CA GLU A 203 3.42 7.56 -16.08
C GLU A 203 3.34 9.02 -16.49
N ALA A 204 2.14 9.56 -16.70
CA ALA A 204 1.94 10.97 -17.05
C ALA A 204 2.51 11.89 -15.95
N LEU A 205 2.18 11.63 -14.68
CA LEU A 205 2.70 12.40 -13.55
C LEU A 205 4.23 12.32 -13.44
N PHE A 206 4.83 11.14 -13.60
CA PHE A 206 6.28 11.01 -13.57
C PHE A 206 6.96 11.75 -14.72
N LYS A 207 6.45 11.65 -15.95
CA LYS A 207 7.02 12.32 -17.13
C LYS A 207 7.03 13.84 -16.96
N ASP A 208 5.97 14.40 -16.38
CA ASP A 208 5.81 15.83 -16.28
C ASP A 208 6.54 16.43 -15.06
N HIS A 209 6.70 15.65 -13.98
CA HIS A 209 7.13 16.18 -12.68
C HIS A 209 8.38 15.49 -12.10
N ASP A 210 8.80 14.31 -12.59
CA ASP A 210 9.98 13.66 -12.02
C ASP A 210 11.27 14.21 -12.62
N PRO A 211 12.11 14.88 -11.83
CA PRO A 211 13.37 15.46 -12.31
C PRO A 211 14.34 14.42 -12.88
N LEU A 212 14.16 13.12 -12.58
CA LEU A 212 15.01 12.07 -13.15
C LEU A 212 14.92 11.99 -14.67
N PHE A 213 13.77 12.32 -15.26
CA PHE A 213 13.60 12.33 -16.71
C PHE A 213 14.34 13.48 -17.41
N SER A 214 14.78 14.49 -16.65
CA SER A 214 15.59 15.61 -17.16
C SER A 214 17.07 15.30 -17.21
N TYR A 215 17.54 14.22 -16.57
CA TYR A 215 18.95 13.86 -16.51
C TYR A 215 19.32 12.85 -17.60
N SER A 216 20.51 13.00 -18.19
CA SER A 216 21.11 12.00 -19.06
C SER A 216 21.53 10.76 -18.25
N PHE A 217 21.66 9.61 -18.93
CA PHE A 217 22.16 8.38 -18.29
C PHE A 217 23.50 8.59 -17.60
N GLN A 218 24.39 9.39 -18.20
CA GLN A 218 25.71 9.67 -17.67
C GLN A 218 25.67 10.52 -16.38
N GLU A 219 24.72 11.44 -16.27
CA GLU A 219 24.49 12.21 -15.04
C GLU A 219 23.92 11.33 -13.94
N LEU A 220 23.00 10.41 -14.27
CA LEU A 220 22.46 9.44 -13.33
C LEU A 220 23.50 8.41 -12.87
N ASP A 221 24.42 7.96 -13.75
CA ASP A 221 25.50 7.05 -13.41
C ASP A 221 26.49 7.71 -12.44
N ASN A 222 26.87 8.96 -12.71
CA ASN A 222 27.69 9.76 -11.79
C ASN A 222 27.02 10.02 -10.43
N PHE A 223 25.70 9.99 -10.38
CA PHE A 223 24.93 10.14 -9.15
C PHE A 223 25.10 8.94 -8.19
N PHE A 224 25.32 7.74 -8.71
CA PHE A 224 25.61 6.54 -7.92
C PHE A 224 27.09 6.38 -7.55
N ASP A 225 27.98 7.17 -8.17
CA ASP A 225 29.37 7.24 -7.77
C ASP A 225 29.49 8.13 -6.53
N THR A 226 29.73 7.51 -5.37
CA THR A 226 29.79 8.14 -4.05
C THR A 226 30.86 9.22 -3.89
N LYS A 227 31.64 9.50 -4.92
CA LYS A 227 32.75 10.49 -4.90
C LYS A 227 32.41 11.85 -5.48
N ASN A 228 31.30 11.99 -6.21
CA ASN A 228 30.94 13.25 -6.87
C ASN A 228 29.44 13.60 -6.72
N TYR A 229 28.99 13.77 -5.49
CA TYR A 229 27.66 14.32 -5.20
C TYR A 229 27.58 15.81 -5.50
N ASN A 230 27.58 16.18 -6.78
CA ASN A 230 27.39 17.57 -7.20
C ASN A 230 25.99 17.83 -7.83
N VAL A 231 25.11 16.84 -7.83
CA VAL A 231 23.72 17.08 -8.18
C VAL A 231 22.96 17.31 -6.88
N GLU A 232 22.79 18.56 -6.51
CA GLU A 232 21.81 18.99 -5.50
C GLU A 232 20.40 18.71 -6.02
N LEU A 233 20.03 17.43 -6.01
CA LEU A 233 18.61 17.12 -5.92
C LEU A 233 18.19 17.65 -4.55
N ALA A 234 17.25 18.57 -4.54
CA ALA A 234 16.71 19.10 -3.30
C ALA A 234 16.44 17.94 -2.34
N ASP A 235 16.88 18.07 -1.08
CA ASP A 235 16.72 17.03 -0.04
C ASP A 235 15.29 16.50 0.06
N GLU A 236 14.32 17.28 -0.40
CA GLU A 236 12.91 16.96 -0.52
C GLU A 236 12.63 15.72 -1.39
N PHE A 237 13.43 15.48 -2.45
CA PHE A 237 13.26 14.33 -3.36
C PHE A 237 14.04 13.08 -2.96
N THR A 238 15.00 13.18 -2.06
CA THR A 238 15.86 12.04 -1.68
C THR A 238 15.11 10.91 -0.97
N GLY A 239 13.95 11.19 -0.39
CA GLY A 239 13.11 10.19 0.30
C GLY A 239 12.17 9.39 -0.60
N PHE A 240 11.93 9.80 -1.85
CA PHE A 240 10.91 9.22 -2.74
C PHE A 240 11.45 8.34 -3.86
N ARG A 241 12.68 7.84 -3.80
CA ARG A 241 13.36 7.17 -4.92
C ARG A 241 13.19 5.64 -4.98
N ARG A 242 12.13 5.07 -4.46
CA ARG A 242 12.07 3.61 -4.23
C ARG A 242 11.40 2.78 -5.33
N PHE A 243 10.47 3.36 -6.11
CA PHE A 243 9.85 2.69 -7.25
C PHE A 243 9.80 3.62 -8.44
N ARG A 244 10.86 3.62 -9.22
CA ARG A 244 10.87 4.27 -10.51
C ARG A 244 11.06 3.20 -11.56
N PHE A 245 10.00 2.88 -12.26
CA PHE A 245 10.08 2.02 -13.43
C PHE A 245 10.68 2.83 -14.57
N ASN A 246 11.87 2.41 -14.99
CA ASN A 246 12.42 2.76 -16.30
C ASN A 246 11.98 1.69 -17.29
#